data_5307ccb41d26a4ab5f4b9ff3eb917698
#
_entry.id   5307ccb41d26a4ab5f4b9ff3eb917698
#
_cell.length_a   1.000
_cell.length_b   1.000
_cell.length_c   1.000
_cell.angle_alpha   90.00
_cell.angle_beta   90.00
_cell.angle_gamma   90.00
#
_symmetry.space_group_name_H-M   'P 1'
#
loop_
_entity.id
_entity.type
_entity.pdbx_description
1 polymer ?
#
loop_
_entity_poly.entity_id
_entity_poly.type
_entity_poly.pdbx_seq_one_letter_code
_entity_poly.pdbx_strand_id
1 'polypeptide(L)'
;MVLERVNGPADLRTLSPDELAVLATEIRDFIVQAVAVTGGHLGSNLGAVELTLALHRVFESPRDIILWDTGHQAYVHKIVTGRRDAFPTLRQAGGLSGYPNRAESEHDWVENSHASTVLSYAHGLATAVEEAGAARRVVAVIGDGSMTGGMAFEGLNNLGHSGRRVVILLNDNGRSYAPTASRLSQSLARLRSRPGWVNLQGRLEQLMLEMPGVGELAWSGLRGAKAAIREVFEPPVFFEDLGVRYTGPFDGHDIGRVEEALRHAAAYDGPIVVHVLTQKGRGYPPAEDDDEKCLHDAPVFDIGTGPPKWAPAGYTEAFARAMVEIGERHPQVHAITAAMPGPTGLLAFQERFPDRFHDVGIAEQHAVTAAAGMAMGGLRPVVAVYSTFFTRAFDQANLDVGLHELPVVFALDRAGITGDDGPSHHGVLDLALCLQIPGMTIFAPSSAQELGVMMREALERDGPAAVRYPKGMARQVGPEEVGRGLEAKCLRHAAPSGGAGDIAILAVGPLVQ
;
A
#
# COMPACT_ATOMS: atom_id res chain seq x y z
N MET A 1 4.80 18.64 -28.02
CA MET A 1 5.12 18.23 -26.63
C MET A 1 6.18 17.14 -26.66
N VAL A 2 7.05 17.06 -25.66
CA VAL A 2 8.07 15.99 -25.57
C VAL A 2 7.39 14.64 -25.33
N LEU A 3 6.34 14.61 -24.51
CA LEU A 3 5.55 13.42 -24.22
C LEU A 3 4.98 12.73 -25.47
N GLU A 4 4.62 13.49 -26.50
CA GLU A 4 4.10 12.92 -27.77
C GLU A 4 5.15 12.11 -28.54
N ARG A 5 6.44 12.37 -28.28
CA ARG A 5 7.58 11.68 -28.91
C ARG A 5 7.94 10.37 -28.18
N VAL A 6 7.37 10.13 -27.00
CA VAL A 6 7.65 8.95 -26.18
C VAL A 6 6.57 7.90 -26.43
N ASN A 7 6.90 6.87 -27.20
CA ASN A 7 6.03 5.74 -27.50
C ASN A 7 6.54 4.42 -26.90
N GLY A 8 7.77 4.42 -26.38
CA GLY A 8 8.37 3.29 -25.69
C GLY A 8 9.60 3.69 -24.87
N PRO A 9 10.13 2.78 -24.02
CA PRO A 9 11.26 3.09 -23.15
C PRO A 9 12.54 3.49 -23.91
N ALA A 10 12.70 3.03 -25.15
CA ALA A 10 13.85 3.35 -25.98
C ALA A 10 13.93 4.86 -26.30
N ASP A 11 12.78 5.52 -26.47
CA ASP A 11 12.71 6.93 -26.81
C ASP A 11 13.29 7.81 -25.70
N LEU A 12 13.14 7.40 -24.43
CA LEU A 12 13.66 8.13 -23.28
C LEU A 12 15.18 8.28 -23.30
N ARG A 13 15.89 7.32 -23.90
CA ARG A 13 17.37 7.33 -23.94
C ARG A 13 17.92 8.37 -24.90
N THR A 14 17.10 8.86 -25.81
CA THR A 14 17.48 9.88 -26.81
C THR A 14 17.28 11.31 -26.29
N LEU A 15 16.56 11.49 -25.18
CA LEU A 15 16.20 12.80 -24.65
C LEU A 15 17.37 13.43 -23.89
N SER A 16 17.57 14.73 -24.10
CA SER A 16 18.48 15.55 -23.30
C SER A 16 17.99 15.77 -21.87
N PRO A 17 18.85 16.19 -20.92
CA PRO A 17 18.42 16.53 -19.57
C PRO A 17 17.30 17.58 -19.50
N ASP A 18 17.36 18.60 -20.35
CA ASP A 18 16.33 19.65 -20.42
C ASP A 18 15.00 19.09 -20.95
N GLU A 19 15.04 18.23 -21.98
CA GLU A 19 13.84 17.54 -22.47
C GLU A 19 13.24 16.60 -21.42
N LEU A 20 14.05 15.93 -20.59
CA LEU A 20 13.57 15.09 -19.51
C LEU A 20 12.87 15.90 -18.42
N ALA A 21 13.36 17.10 -18.08
CA ALA A 21 12.70 18.00 -17.14
C ALA A 21 11.34 18.47 -17.66
N VAL A 22 11.26 18.81 -18.96
CA VAL A 22 10.00 19.15 -19.62
C VAL A 22 9.05 17.95 -19.63
N LEU A 23 9.54 16.76 -19.99
CA LEU A 23 8.77 15.53 -20.01
C LEU A 23 8.19 15.19 -18.63
N ALA A 24 8.96 15.36 -17.57
CA ALA A 24 8.50 15.11 -16.21
C ALA A 24 7.30 16.02 -15.83
N THR A 25 7.33 17.27 -16.27
CA THR A 25 6.21 18.21 -16.09
C THR A 25 5.00 17.80 -16.91
N GLU A 26 5.19 17.51 -18.21
CA GLU A 26 4.11 17.07 -19.11
C GLU A 26 3.44 15.77 -18.64
N ILE A 27 4.21 14.82 -18.09
CA ILE A 27 3.67 13.59 -17.51
C ILE A 27 2.80 13.88 -16.26
N ARG A 28 3.24 14.79 -15.38
CA ARG A 28 2.43 15.20 -14.21
C ARG A 28 1.09 15.79 -14.63
N ASP A 29 1.14 16.75 -15.54
CA ASP A 29 -0.07 17.40 -16.07
C ASP A 29 -1.01 16.38 -16.70
N PHE A 30 -0.46 15.45 -17.48
CA PHE A 30 -1.23 14.36 -18.09
C PHE A 30 -1.90 13.46 -17.05
N ILE A 31 -1.17 13.04 -16.00
CA ILE A 31 -1.72 12.18 -14.94
C ILE A 31 -2.82 12.91 -14.18
N VAL A 32 -2.62 14.20 -13.84
CA VAL A 32 -3.66 15.00 -13.16
C VAL A 32 -4.92 15.07 -14.01
N GLN A 33 -4.79 15.36 -15.32
CA GLN A 33 -5.93 15.41 -16.25
C GLN A 33 -6.64 14.07 -16.37
N ALA A 34 -5.91 12.97 -16.52
CA ALA A 34 -6.48 11.64 -16.63
C ALA A 34 -7.24 11.23 -15.36
N VAL A 35 -6.59 11.37 -14.19
CA VAL A 35 -7.18 10.99 -12.90
C VAL A 35 -8.36 11.92 -12.52
N ALA A 36 -8.34 13.18 -12.90
CA ALA A 36 -9.49 14.09 -12.69
C ALA A 36 -10.77 13.56 -13.37
N VAL A 37 -10.64 12.86 -14.50
CA VAL A 37 -11.78 12.30 -15.27
C VAL A 37 -12.15 10.89 -14.81
N THR A 38 -11.19 10.04 -14.50
CA THR A 38 -11.42 8.62 -14.23
C THR A 38 -11.40 8.25 -12.75
N GLY A 39 -10.86 9.14 -11.89
CA GLY A 39 -10.40 8.77 -10.57
C GLY A 39 -9.12 7.91 -10.63
N GLY A 40 -8.46 7.69 -9.50
CA GLY A 40 -7.30 6.82 -9.43
C GLY A 40 -6.24 7.25 -8.41
N HIS A 41 -5.09 6.59 -8.44
CA HIS A 41 -3.96 6.91 -7.58
C HIS A 41 -3.22 8.13 -8.13
N LEU A 42 -3.19 9.23 -7.38
CA LEU A 42 -2.62 10.49 -7.88
C LEU A 42 -1.29 10.82 -7.22
N GLY A 43 -1.28 11.11 -5.94
CA GLY A 43 -0.11 11.63 -5.26
C GLY A 43 1.12 10.72 -5.33
N SER A 44 0.94 9.40 -5.25
CA SER A 44 2.03 8.42 -5.38
C SER A 44 2.67 8.44 -6.77
N ASN A 45 1.86 8.59 -7.83
CA ASN A 45 2.36 8.67 -9.20
C ASN A 45 3.07 9.99 -9.48
N LEU A 46 2.57 11.12 -8.97
CA LEU A 46 3.21 12.43 -9.12
C LEU A 46 4.61 12.46 -8.47
N GLY A 47 4.78 11.75 -7.34
CA GLY A 47 6.08 11.61 -6.67
C GLY A 47 7.04 10.66 -7.38
N ALA A 48 6.56 9.74 -8.22
CA ALA A 48 7.37 8.70 -8.83
C ALA A 48 7.84 9.00 -10.27
N VAL A 49 7.64 10.22 -10.78
CA VAL A 49 7.91 10.55 -12.20
C VAL A 49 9.38 10.40 -12.53
N GLU A 50 10.26 11.13 -11.89
CA GLU A 50 11.69 11.17 -12.21
C GLU A 50 12.38 9.82 -11.97
N LEU A 51 12.05 9.15 -10.85
CA LEU A 51 12.63 7.83 -10.59
C LEU A 51 12.22 6.79 -11.64
N THR A 52 10.98 6.87 -12.18
CA THR A 52 10.51 5.97 -13.24
C THR A 52 11.21 6.26 -14.57
N LEU A 53 11.40 7.53 -14.91
CA LEU A 53 12.18 7.93 -16.09
C LEU A 53 13.62 7.40 -15.99
N ALA A 54 14.28 7.60 -14.84
CA ALA A 54 15.63 7.09 -14.58
C ALA A 54 15.71 5.56 -14.70
N LEU A 55 14.74 4.83 -14.14
CA LEU A 55 14.64 3.37 -14.26
C LEU A 55 14.63 2.92 -15.71
N HIS A 56 13.74 3.47 -16.55
CA HIS A 56 13.61 3.07 -17.96
C HIS A 56 14.75 3.56 -18.85
N ARG A 57 15.54 4.51 -18.39
CA ARG A 57 16.76 4.93 -19.08
C ARG A 57 17.96 4.03 -18.78
N VAL A 58 17.99 3.43 -17.58
CA VAL A 58 19.08 2.54 -17.15
C VAL A 58 18.80 1.08 -17.50
N PHE A 59 17.59 0.60 -17.24
CA PHE A 59 17.20 -0.78 -17.48
C PHE A 59 16.39 -0.94 -18.76
N GLU A 60 16.64 -2.02 -19.50
CA GLU A 60 16.02 -2.26 -20.81
C GLU A 60 14.79 -3.17 -20.66
N SER A 61 13.67 -2.58 -20.21
CA SER A 61 12.39 -3.30 -20.13
C SER A 61 11.82 -3.53 -21.55
N PRO A 62 11.27 -4.72 -21.89
CA PRO A 62 10.95 -5.84 -20.99
C PRO A 62 12.08 -6.87 -20.81
N ARG A 63 13.26 -6.68 -21.46
CA ARG A 63 14.39 -7.57 -21.29
C ARG A 63 14.82 -7.63 -19.83
N ASP A 64 15.08 -6.49 -19.20
CA ASP A 64 15.28 -6.38 -17.77
C ASP A 64 13.91 -6.35 -17.06
N ILE A 65 13.83 -6.98 -15.91
CA ILE A 65 12.60 -7.20 -15.18
C ILE A 65 12.41 -6.06 -14.17
N ILE A 66 11.40 -5.23 -14.37
CA ILE A 66 11.02 -4.17 -13.41
C ILE A 66 9.74 -4.59 -12.70
N LEU A 67 9.80 -4.70 -11.38
CA LEU A 67 8.70 -5.10 -10.51
C LEU A 67 8.24 -3.91 -9.67
N TRP A 68 6.93 -3.75 -9.52
CA TRP A 68 6.32 -2.69 -8.73
C TRP A 68 5.58 -3.27 -7.53
N ASP A 69 6.01 -2.93 -6.32
CA ASP A 69 5.27 -3.33 -5.11
C ASP A 69 3.94 -2.59 -5.02
N THR A 70 2.88 -3.31 -4.70
CA THR A 70 1.50 -2.78 -4.74
C THR A 70 1.09 -2.32 -6.15
N GLY A 71 1.96 -1.70 -6.91
CA GLY A 71 1.73 -1.25 -8.29
C GLY A 71 0.90 0.03 -8.46
N HIS A 72 0.44 0.64 -7.38
CA HIS A 72 -0.36 1.88 -7.42
C HIS A 72 0.42 3.11 -7.91
N GLN A 73 1.75 3.06 -7.95
CA GLN A 73 2.65 4.12 -8.43
C GLN A 73 3.19 3.84 -9.86
N ALA A 74 2.53 2.98 -10.64
CA ALA A 74 3.01 2.52 -11.94
C ALA A 74 2.40 3.26 -13.15
N TYR A 75 1.70 4.39 -12.96
CA TYR A 75 1.10 5.11 -14.09
C TYR A 75 2.16 5.66 -15.04
N VAL A 76 3.25 6.21 -14.50
CA VAL A 76 4.37 6.68 -15.32
C VAL A 76 4.99 5.54 -16.11
N HIS A 77 5.15 4.35 -15.49
CA HIS A 77 5.60 3.14 -16.18
C HIS A 77 4.67 2.78 -17.35
N LYS A 78 3.33 2.83 -17.15
CA LYS A 78 2.37 2.59 -18.24
C LYS A 78 2.49 3.61 -19.36
N ILE A 79 2.66 4.89 -19.04
CA ILE A 79 2.82 5.97 -20.02
C ILE A 79 4.06 5.72 -20.89
N VAL A 80 5.22 5.49 -20.29
CA VAL A 80 6.48 5.35 -21.01
C VAL A 80 6.67 3.99 -21.67
N THR A 81 5.78 3.04 -21.43
CA THR A 81 5.72 1.73 -22.08
C THR A 81 4.60 1.63 -23.13
N GLY A 82 4.16 2.78 -23.68
CA GLY A 82 3.30 2.85 -24.86
C GLY A 82 1.78 2.78 -24.58
N ARG A 83 1.35 2.90 -23.32
CA ARG A 83 -0.08 2.82 -22.95
C ARG A 83 -0.75 4.17 -22.68
N ARG A 84 -0.08 5.29 -22.98
CA ARG A 84 -0.59 6.65 -22.76
C ARG A 84 -2.00 6.85 -23.32
N ASP A 85 -2.24 6.41 -24.55
CA ASP A 85 -3.51 6.66 -25.25
C ASP A 85 -4.69 5.86 -24.67
N ALA A 86 -4.42 4.86 -23.81
CA ALA A 86 -5.44 4.09 -23.10
C ALA A 86 -5.91 4.73 -21.78
N PHE A 87 -5.24 5.78 -21.30
CA PHE A 87 -5.59 6.43 -20.02
C PHE A 87 -7.03 6.97 -19.91
N PRO A 88 -7.72 7.38 -20.98
CA PRO A 88 -9.15 7.72 -20.88
C PRO A 88 -10.04 6.57 -20.37
N THR A 89 -9.55 5.33 -20.42
CA THR A 89 -10.25 4.14 -19.93
C THR A 89 -9.70 3.62 -18.59
N LEU A 90 -8.84 4.38 -17.93
CA LEU A 90 -8.19 3.99 -16.68
C LEU A 90 -9.23 3.57 -15.63
N ARG A 91 -9.07 2.38 -15.03
CA ARG A 91 -9.93 1.79 -14.01
C ARG A 91 -11.39 1.55 -14.45
N GLN A 92 -11.66 1.54 -15.74
CA GLN A 92 -12.97 1.22 -16.29
C GLN A 92 -13.04 -0.25 -16.74
N ALA A 93 -14.26 -0.78 -16.84
CA ALA A 93 -14.48 -2.15 -17.31
C ALA A 93 -13.94 -2.35 -18.74
N GLY A 94 -13.05 -3.32 -18.91
CA GLY A 94 -12.37 -3.57 -20.19
C GLY A 94 -11.33 -2.54 -20.59
N GLY A 95 -11.05 -1.56 -19.73
CA GLY A 95 -10.05 -0.51 -19.94
C GLY A 95 -8.72 -0.79 -19.24
N LEU A 96 -7.90 0.27 -19.14
CA LEU A 96 -6.58 0.22 -18.53
C LEU A 96 -6.68 -0.01 -17.01
N SER A 97 -5.99 -1.01 -16.48
CA SER A 97 -5.93 -1.29 -15.05
C SER A 97 -5.22 -0.18 -14.28
N GLY A 98 -5.65 0.08 -13.05
CA GLY A 98 -4.96 0.97 -12.11
C GLY A 98 -3.65 0.41 -11.53
N TYR A 99 -3.31 -0.83 -11.87
CA TYR A 99 -2.10 -1.56 -11.43
C TYR A 99 -1.43 -2.20 -12.66
N PRO A 100 -0.16 -2.64 -12.57
CA PRO A 100 0.45 -3.46 -13.62
C PRO A 100 -0.45 -4.67 -13.95
N ASN A 101 -0.54 -5.00 -15.23
CA ASN A 101 -1.38 -6.09 -15.71
C ASN A 101 -0.70 -6.80 -16.89
N ARG A 102 -0.40 -8.08 -16.72
CA ARG A 102 0.31 -8.91 -17.70
C ARG A 102 -0.45 -9.06 -19.02
N ALA A 103 -1.77 -8.97 -18.99
CA ALA A 103 -2.58 -8.99 -20.20
C ALA A 103 -2.50 -7.69 -21.02
N GLU A 104 -2.06 -6.59 -20.39
CA GLU A 104 -1.91 -5.29 -21.07
C GLU A 104 -0.56 -5.12 -21.74
N SER A 105 0.52 -5.65 -21.15
CA SER A 105 1.88 -5.37 -21.62
C SER A 105 2.89 -6.42 -21.16
N GLU A 106 3.85 -6.73 -22.04
CA GLU A 106 5.02 -7.55 -21.73
C GLU A 106 5.98 -6.89 -20.72
N HIS A 107 5.83 -5.58 -20.47
CA HIS A 107 6.58 -4.85 -19.46
C HIS A 107 6.07 -5.12 -18.02
N ASP A 108 4.87 -5.67 -17.88
CA ASP A 108 4.22 -5.93 -16.59
C ASP A 108 4.43 -7.40 -16.17
N TRP A 109 5.15 -7.63 -15.07
CA TRP A 109 5.53 -8.97 -14.59
C TRP A 109 4.64 -9.51 -13.49
N VAL A 110 4.07 -8.64 -12.67
CA VAL A 110 3.31 -9.00 -11.47
C VAL A 110 1.99 -8.24 -11.42
N GLU A 111 0.91 -8.96 -11.18
CA GLU A 111 -0.44 -8.44 -10.97
C GLU A 111 -0.82 -8.65 -9.51
N ASN A 112 -0.33 -7.79 -8.62
CA ASN A 112 -0.64 -7.91 -7.20
C ASN A 112 -0.63 -6.55 -6.53
N SER A 113 -1.80 -6.11 -6.05
CA SER A 113 -1.95 -4.85 -5.33
C SER A 113 -1.78 -4.98 -3.81
N HIS A 114 -1.53 -6.19 -3.31
CA HIS A 114 -1.15 -6.41 -1.90
C HIS A 114 0.32 -6.07 -1.70
N ALA A 115 0.62 -5.16 -0.80
CA ALA A 115 1.96 -4.65 -0.55
C ALA A 115 2.95 -5.70 -0.02
N SER A 116 4.24 -5.37 -0.03
CA SER A 116 5.34 -6.12 0.59
C SER A 116 5.73 -7.43 -0.10
N THR A 117 5.19 -7.74 -1.28
CA THR A 117 5.46 -9.02 -1.97
C THR A 117 6.61 -8.95 -2.98
N VAL A 118 6.98 -7.76 -3.43
CA VAL A 118 7.89 -7.56 -4.57
C VAL A 118 9.28 -8.17 -4.34
N LEU A 119 9.80 -8.14 -3.11
CA LEU A 119 11.13 -8.68 -2.80
C LEU A 119 11.17 -10.21 -2.92
N SER A 120 10.08 -10.89 -2.55
CA SER A 120 9.96 -12.34 -2.75
C SER A 120 9.83 -12.71 -4.22
N TYR A 121 9.06 -11.94 -5.01
CA TYR A 121 9.03 -12.10 -6.47
C TYR A 121 10.43 -11.87 -7.09
N ALA A 122 11.12 -10.82 -6.65
CA ALA A 122 12.46 -10.51 -7.15
C ALA A 122 13.46 -11.62 -6.84
N HIS A 123 13.41 -12.19 -5.64
CA HIS A 123 14.24 -13.34 -5.26
C HIS A 123 14.00 -14.55 -6.16
N GLY A 124 12.73 -14.92 -6.39
CA GLY A 124 12.38 -16.04 -7.25
C GLY A 124 12.80 -15.81 -8.71
N LEU A 125 12.58 -14.61 -9.24
CA LEU A 125 12.95 -14.25 -10.61
C LEU A 125 14.48 -14.17 -10.78
N ALA A 126 15.20 -13.60 -9.82
CA ALA A 126 16.66 -13.58 -9.86
C ALA A 126 17.26 -15.00 -9.85
N THR A 127 16.67 -15.91 -9.05
CA THR A 127 17.04 -17.34 -9.08
C THR A 127 16.84 -17.92 -10.47
N ALA A 128 15.70 -17.72 -11.09
CA ALA A 128 15.42 -18.25 -12.43
C ALA A 128 16.33 -17.64 -13.52
N VAL A 129 16.64 -16.35 -13.41
CA VAL A 129 17.55 -15.64 -14.33
C VAL A 129 18.98 -16.20 -14.25
N GLU A 130 19.47 -16.45 -13.03
CA GLU A 130 20.82 -17.01 -12.81
C GLU A 130 20.91 -18.46 -13.29
N GLU A 131 19.93 -19.30 -12.96
CA GLU A 131 19.88 -20.71 -13.40
C GLU A 131 19.81 -20.81 -14.93
N ALA A 132 19.14 -19.88 -15.58
CA ALA A 132 19.09 -19.80 -17.04
C ALA A 132 20.37 -19.22 -17.69
N GLY A 133 21.33 -18.73 -16.89
CA GLY A 133 22.52 -18.03 -17.38
C GLY A 133 22.17 -16.75 -18.18
N ALA A 134 21.02 -16.13 -17.91
CA ALA A 134 20.52 -15.03 -18.68
C ALA A 134 21.12 -13.68 -18.21
N ALA A 135 21.57 -12.87 -19.17
CA ALA A 135 22.10 -11.53 -18.90
C ALA A 135 20.97 -10.50 -18.70
N ARG A 136 20.10 -10.73 -17.70
CA ARG A 136 18.99 -9.84 -17.35
C ARG A 136 19.17 -9.29 -15.94
N ARG A 137 18.65 -8.10 -15.69
CA ARG A 137 18.58 -7.52 -14.34
C ARG A 137 17.17 -7.67 -13.78
N VAL A 138 17.10 -7.87 -12.45
CA VAL A 138 15.84 -7.83 -11.71
C VAL A 138 15.85 -6.60 -10.82
N VAL A 139 14.86 -5.75 -10.98
CA VAL A 139 14.70 -4.50 -10.23
C VAL A 139 13.35 -4.54 -9.51
N ALA A 140 13.37 -4.31 -8.21
CA ALA A 140 12.18 -4.26 -7.37
C ALA A 140 11.98 -2.82 -6.85
N VAL A 141 10.89 -2.16 -7.24
CA VAL A 141 10.50 -0.84 -6.72
C VAL A 141 9.56 -1.05 -5.55
N ILE A 142 9.95 -0.57 -4.38
CA ILE A 142 9.18 -0.72 -3.13
C ILE A 142 9.10 0.61 -2.38
N GLY A 143 7.91 0.93 -1.84
CA GLY A 143 7.71 2.10 -0.99
C GLY A 143 8.11 1.83 0.47
N ASP A 144 8.45 2.89 1.21
CA ASP A 144 8.77 2.82 2.63
C ASP A 144 7.63 2.25 3.48
N GLY A 145 6.37 2.54 3.12
CA GLY A 145 5.19 1.93 3.74
C GLY A 145 5.16 0.41 3.58
N SER A 146 5.45 -0.09 2.39
CA SER A 146 5.48 -1.53 2.10
C SER A 146 6.62 -2.27 2.82
N MET A 147 7.69 -1.56 3.18
CA MET A 147 8.77 -2.12 4.00
C MET A 147 8.35 -2.43 5.44
N THR A 148 7.18 -2.00 5.89
CA THR A 148 6.65 -2.33 7.23
C THR A 148 6.01 -3.71 7.32
N GLY A 149 5.71 -4.34 6.19
CA GLY A 149 5.10 -5.66 6.13
C GLY A 149 6.08 -6.82 6.37
N GLY A 150 5.63 -7.87 7.04
CA GLY A 150 6.44 -9.04 7.38
C GLY A 150 7.11 -9.68 6.17
N MET A 151 6.36 -9.86 5.06
CA MET A 151 6.92 -10.42 3.83
C MET A 151 8.07 -9.61 3.23
N ALA A 152 8.10 -8.28 3.42
CA ALA A 152 9.24 -7.48 2.97
C ALA A 152 10.51 -7.83 3.76
N PHE A 153 10.40 -8.03 5.08
CA PHE A 153 11.51 -8.50 5.91
C PHE A 153 11.97 -9.91 5.54
N GLU A 154 11.04 -10.83 5.31
CA GLU A 154 11.34 -12.19 4.86
C GLU A 154 12.07 -12.17 3.51
N GLY A 155 11.54 -11.41 2.54
CA GLY A 155 12.14 -11.24 1.22
C GLY A 155 13.54 -10.64 1.29
N LEU A 156 13.73 -9.60 2.11
CA LEU A 156 15.02 -8.93 2.30
C LEU A 156 16.07 -9.87 2.92
N ASN A 157 15.69 -10.59 4.00
CA ASN A 157 16.54 -11.56 4.67
C ASN A 157 16.98 -12.68 3.73
N ASN A 158 16.06 -13.21 2.91
CA ASN A 158 16.37 -14.28 1.96
C ASN A 158 17.23 -13.77 0.79
N LEU A 159 17.01 -12.56 0.30
CA LEU A 159 17.87 -11.93 -0.71
C LEU A 159 19.30 -11.77 -0.20
N GLY A 160 19.48 -11.25 1.02
CA GLY A 160 20.79 -11.09 1.62
C GLY A 160 21.50 -12.43 1.86
N HIS A 161 20.77 -13.44 2.36
CA HIS A 161 21.34 -14.79 2.57
C HIS A 161 21.76 -15.46 1.26
N SER A 162 20.96 -15.33 0.20
CA SER A 162 21.24 -15.95 -1.08
C SER A 162 22.29 -15.20 -1.92
N GLY A 163 22.52 -13.92 -1.66
CA GLY A 163 23.41 -13.07 -2.43
C GLY A 163 22.95 -12.79 -3.87
N ARG A 164 21.67 -13.08 -4.20
CA ARG A 164 21.13 -12.91 -5.56
C ARG A 164 21.18 -11.47 -6.05
N ARG A 165 21.47 -11.28 -7.33
CA ARG A 165 21.59 -9.96 -7.97
C ARG A 165 20.23 -9.30 -8.16
N VAL A 166 19.81 -8.51 -7.20
CA VAL A 166 18.56 -7.73 -7.23
C VAL A 166 18.86 -6.27 -6.89
N VAL A 167 18.38 -5.36 -7.72
CA VAL A 167 18.38 -3.92 -7.42
C VAL A 167 17.04 -3.60 -6.75
N ILE A 168 17.09 -3.12 -5.51
CA ILE A 168 15.92 -2.72 -4.74
C ILE A 168 15.87 -1.19 -4.76
N LEU A 169 14.94 -0.59 -5.50
CA LEU A 169 14.70 0.85 -5.48
C LEU A 169 13.70 1.18 -4.38
N LEU A 170 14.21 1.66 -3.24
CA LEU A 170 13.40 2.10 -2.11
C LEU A 170 12.93 3.53 -2.34
N ASN A 171 11.66 3.70 -2.67
CA ASN A 171 11.00 4.99 -2.82
C ASN A 171 10.46 5.46 -1.47
N ASP A 172 11.19 6.35 -0.81
CA ASP A 172 10.84 6.88 0.51
C ASP A 172 10.21 8.27 0.38
N ASN A 173 8.90 8.35 0.63
CA ASN A 173 8.17 9.60 0.74
C ASN A 173 7.57 9.82 2.15
N GLY A 174 7.83 8.89 3.09
CA GLY A 174 7.40 8.95 4.49
C GLY A 174 5.94 8.65 4.74
N ARG A 175 5.21 8.20 3.72
CA ARG A 175 3.77 8.01 3.83
C ARG A 175 3.28 6.80 3.04
N SER A 176 2.32 6.09 3.66
CA SER A 176 1.35 5.24 2.96
C SER A 176 0.07 6.05 2.72
N TYR A 177 -1.07 5.64 3.25
CA TYR A 177 -2.23 6.55 3.40
C TYR A 177 -1.97 7.60 4.50
N ALA A 178 -1.37 7.21 5.60
CA ALA A 178 -0.95 8.05 6.72
C ALA A 178 0.58 8.09 6.81
N PRO A 179 1.18 8.92 7.67
CA PRO A 179 2.61 8.84 8.00
C PRO A 179 2.98 7.42 8.39
N THR A 180 4.06 6.89 7.81
CA THR A 180 4.44 5.49 7.98
C THR A 180 4.84 5.19 9.43
N ALA A 181 4.11 4.29 10.10
CA ALA A 181 4.30 3.94 11.50
C ALA A 181 5.28 2.77 11.63
N SER A 182 6.59 3.03 11.77
CA SER A 182 7.59 2.02 12.15
C SER A 182 8.88 2.64 12.66
N ARG A 183 9.69 1.85 13.40
CA ARG A 183 11.05 2.27 13.78
C ARG A 183 11.95 2.45 12.56
N LEU A 184 11.84 1.58 11.57
CA LEU A 184 12.57 1.70 10.31
C LEU A 184 12.23 3.02 9.62
N SER A 185 10.94 3.36 9.48
CA SER A 185 10.51 4.64 8.89
C SER A 185 10.97 5.86 9.71
N GLN A 186 10.96 5.76 11.05
CA GLN A 186 11.51 6.82 11.89
C GLN A 186 13.01 7.01 11.68
N SER A 187 13.75 5.92 11.49
CA SER A 187 15.18 5.97 11.18
C SER A 187 15.43 6.57 9.79
N LEU A 188 14.63 6.20 8.80
CA LEU A 188 14.65 6.80 7.46
C LEU A 188 14.24 8.30 7.51
N ALA A 189 13.24 8.66 8.33
CA ALA A 189 12.80 10.04 8.53
C ALA A 189 13.91 10.94 9.11
N ARG A 190 14.76 10.43 10.00
CA ARG A 190 15.92 11.16 10.51
C ARG A 190 16.94 11.48 9.41
N LEU A 191 17.06 10.64 8.39
CA LEU A 191 17.90 10.92 7.22
C LEU A 191 17.29 12.05 6.36
N ARG A 192 15.97 12.05 6.16
CA ARG A 192 15.25 13.11 5.42
C ARG A 192 15.42 14.48 6.06
N SER A 193 15.40 14.58 7.39
CA SER A 193 15.44 15.85 8.11
C SER A 193 16.81 16.53 8.19
N ARG A 194 17.86 15.99 7.53
CA ARG A 194 19.22 16.54 7.52
C ARG A 194 19.61 17.09 6.15
N PRO A 195 19.26 18.34 5.78
CA PRO A 195 19.46 18.89 4.42
C PRO A 195 20.92 18.95 3.95
N GLY A 196 21.89 18.97 4.88
CA GLY A 196 23.32 19.00 4.55
C GLY A 196 23.92 17.65 4.17
N TRP A 197 23.23 16.54 4.46
CA TRP A 197 23.77 15.19 4.31
C TRP A 197 23.84 14.73 2.85
N VAL A 198 22.78 14.96 2.08
CA VAL A 198 22.72 14.62 0.65
C VAL A 198 23.88 15.30 -0.11
N ASN A 199 24.19 16.54 0.25
CA ASN A 199 25.29 17.30 -0.35
C ASN A 199 26.67 16.88 0.15
N LEU A 200 26.79 16.45 1.43
CA LEU A 200 28.07 16.04 2.02
C LEU A 200 28.51 14.66 1.50
N GLN A 201 27.57 13.73 1.37
CA GLN A 201 27.83 12.38 0.88
C GLN A 201 28.29 12.42 -0.58
N GLY A 202 27.63 13.19 -1.45
CA GLY A 202 28.07 13.37 -2.84
C GLY A 202 29.47 13.98 -2.97
N ARG A 203 29.86 14.89 -2.06
CA ARG A 203 31.21 15.46 -2.03
C ARG A 203 32.26 14.46 -1.53
N LEU A 204 31.92 13.62 -0.55
CA LEU A 204 32.82 12.59 -0.03
C LEU A 204 33.02 11.45 -1.03
N GLU A 205 31.98 11.05 -1.76
CA GLU A 205 32.09 10.06 -2.83
C GLU A 205 32.91 10.58 -4.03
N GLN A 206 32.73 11.83 -4.44
CA GLN A 206 33.57 12.47 -5.46
C GLN A 206 35.03 12.54 -5.01
N LEU A 207 35.32 12.94 -3.77
CA LEU A 207 36.68 12.97 -3.22
C LEU A 207 37.32 11.57 -3.19
N MET A 208 36.56 10.49 -2.96
CA MET A 208 37.07 9.12 -3.00
C MET A 208 37.31 8.61 -4.43
N LEU A 209 36.53 9.07 -5.40
CA LEU A 209 36.72 8.72 -6.81
C LEU A 209 37.88 9.48 -7.47
N GLU A 210 38.20 10.69 -7.00
CA GLU A 210 39.26 11.55 -7.51
C GLU A 210 40.65 11.28 -6.92
N MET A 211 40.80 10.35 -5.94
CA MET A 211 42.09 10.01 -5.34
C MET A 211 42.68 8.72 -5.93
N PRO A 212 43.47 8.77 -7.00
CA PRO A 212 44.18 7.61 -7.51
C PRO A 212 45.38 7.27 -6.60
N GLY A 213 45.39 6.07 -6.03
CA GLY A 213 46.61 5.46 -5.50
C GLY A 213 46.86 5.55 -4.01
N VAL A 214 45.87 5.60 -3.15
CA VAL A 214 46.08 5.52 -1.69
C VAL A 214 46.05 4.06 -1.23
N GLY A 215 47.22 3.52 -0.89
CA GLY A 215 47.45 2.14 -0.49
C GLY A 215 46.76 1.73 0.82
N GLU A 216 46.79 0.42 1.13
CA GLU A 216 46.13 -0.27 2.24
C GLU A 216 46.28 0.36 3.65
N LEU A 217 47.26 1.20 3.89
CA LEU A 217 47.47 1.87 5.19
C LEU A 217 46.46 3.00 5.46
N ALA A 218 45.94 3.67 4.42
CA ALA A 218 44.91 4.70 4.59
C ALA A 218 43.51 4.06 4.85
N TRP A 219 43.32 2.83 4.45
CA TRP A 219 42.09 2.08 4.72
C TRP A 219 41.89 1.75 6.21
N SER A 220 42.94 1.61 7.01
CA SER A 220 42.82 1.32 8.45
C SER A 220 42.40 2.57 9.26
N GLY A 221 42.91 3.75 8.89
CA GLY A 221 42.52 5.03 9.49
C GLY A 221 41.08 5.44 9.09
N LEU A 222 40.70 5.19 7.82
CA LEU A 222 39.35 5.42 7.35
C LEU A 222 38.31 4.45 7.97
N ARG A 223 38.70 3.22 8.32
CA ARG A 223 37.82 2.28 9.06
C ARG A 223 37.47 2.80 10.45
N GLY A 224 38.42 3.44 11.16
CA GLY A 224 38.16 4.07 12.46
C GLY A 224 37.23 5.29 12.36
N ALA A 225 37.45 6.16 11.36
CA ALA A 225 36.56 7.28 11.07
C ALA A 225 35.19 6.83 10.59
N LYS A 226 35.14 5.76 9.78
CA LYS A 226 33.90 5.12 9.32
C LYS A 226 33.12 4.49 10.47
N ALA A 227 33.80 3.90 11.47
CA ALA A 227 33.16 3.36 12.66
C ALA A 227 32.56 4.46 13.57
N ALA A 228 33.26 5.58 13.74
CA ALA A 228 32.74 6.73 14.50
C ALA A 228 31.56 7.44 13.78
N ILE A 229 31.58 7.46 12.46
CA ILE A 229 30.46 7.92 11.61
C ILE A 229 29.32 6.90 11.65
N ARG A 230 29.63 5.60 11.73
CA ARG A 230 28.68 4.47 11.76
C ARG A 230 27.78 4.48 13.00
N GLU A 231 28.28 4.91 14.15
CA GLU A 231 27.49 5.03 15.40
C GLU A 231 26.39 6.11 15.33
N VAL A 232 26.43 7.00 14.34
CA VAL A 232 25.46 8.08 14.14
C VAL A 232 24.37 7.70 13.11
N PHE A 233 24.50 6.56 12.38
CA PHE A 233 23.69 6.22 11.21
C PHE A 233 23.13 4.79 11.26
N GLU A 234 21.96 4.62 11.85
CA GLU A 234 21.28 3.33 12.03
C GLU A 234 20.74 2.63 10.74
N PRO A 235 20.19 3.30 9.70
CA PRO A 235 19.57 2.60 8.58
C PRO A 235 20.52 1.80 7.68
N PRO A 236 21.72 2.27 7.30
CA PRO A 236 22.66 1.46 6.53
C PRO A 236 23.02 0.14 7.22
N VAL A 237 23.16 0.17 8.56
CA VAL A 237 23.50 -1.01 9.37
C VAL A 237 22.43 -2.10 9.24
N PHE A 238 21.16 -1.74 9.28
CA PHE A 238 20.06 -2.70 9.17
C PHE A 238 20.11 -3.53 7.86
N PHE A 239 20.29 -2.88 6.71
CA PHE A 239 20.36 -3.59 5.43
C PHE A 239 21.65 -4.39 5.30
N GLU A 240 22.79 -3.82 5.73
CA GLU A 240 24.09 -4.47 5.65
C GLU A 240 24.19 -5.68 6.59
N ASP A 241 23.59 -5.64 7.77
CA ASP A 241 23.51 -6.77 8.69
C ASP A 241 22.68 -7.94 8.13
N LEU A 242 21.71 -7.63 7.27
CA LEU A 242 20.95 -8.63 6.52
C LEU A 242 21.70 -9.13 5.26
N GLY A 243 22.91 -8.64 4.98
CA GLY A 243 23.67 -9.00 3.78
C GLY A 243 23.24 -8.29 2.50
N VAL A 244 22.47 -7.21 2.62
CA VAL A 244 22.02 -6.39 1.49
C VAL A 244 22.78 -5.06 1.47
N ARG A 245 23.48 -4.76 0.39
CA ARG A 245 24.20 -3.50 0.25
C ARG A 245 23.22 -2.33 0.27
N TYR A 246 23.61 -1.23 0.91
CA TYR A 246 22.81 -0.01 0.93
C TYR A 246 23.57 1.16 0.31
N THR A 247 22.84 1.99 -0.51
CA THR A 247 23.34 3.25 -1.04
C THR A 247 22.25 4.31 -1.02
N GLY A 248 22.62 5.56 -0.78
CA GLY A 248 21.70 6.68 -0.63
C GLY A 248 21.68 7.27 0.79
N PRO A 249 20.69 8.09 1.16
CA PRO A 249 19.57 8.47 0.28
C PRO A 249 19.97 9.51 -0.79
N PHE A 250 19.35 9.41 -1.96
CA PHE A 250 19.48 10.35 -3.07
C PHE A 250 18.20 11.18 -3.23
N ASP A 251 18.31 12.37 -3.84
CA ASP A 251 17.13 13.11 -4.30
C ASP A 251 16.47 12.34 -5.47
N GLY A 252 15.29 11.78 -5.22
CA GLY A 252 14.53 11.00 -6.20
C GLY A 252 13.97 11.84 -7.35
N HIS A 253 14.07 13.17 -7.26
CA HIS A 253 13.65 14.11 -8.30
C HIS A 253 14.82 14.59 -9.17
N ASP A 254 16.06 14.21 -8.86
CA ASP A 254 17.23 14.40 -9.72
C ASP A 254 17.45 13.16 -10.58
N ILE A 255 16.94 13.20 -11.83
CA ILE A 255 17.01 12.07 -12.77
C ILE A 255 18.48 11.63 -12.98
N GLY A 256 19.41 12.56 -13.12
CA GLY A 256 20.81 12.27 -13.39
C GLY A 256 21.48 11.52 -12.23
N ARG A 257 21.23 11.94 -11.00
CA ARG A 257 21.76 11.27 -9.81
C ARG A 257 21.13 9.89 -9.59
N VAL A 258 19.83 9.76 -9.81
CA VAL A 258 19.14 8.46 -9.73
C VAL A 258 19.67 7.50 -10.81
N GLU A 259 19.88 7.97 -12.04
CA GLU A 259 20.50 7.15 -13.11
C GLU A 259 21.91 6.68 -12.73
N GLU A 260 22.74 7.55 -12.18
CA GLU A 260 24.10 7.21 -11.75
C GLU A 260 24.07 6.13 -10.67
N ALA A 261 23.23 6.31 -9.63
CA ALA A 261 23.05 5.34 -8.56
C ALA A 261 22.55 3.98 -9.08
N LEU A 262 21.59 3.99 -10.01
CA LEU A 262 21.04 2.77 -10.61
C LEU A 262 22.08 2.04 -11.51
N ARG A 263 22.93 2.79 -12.25
CA ARG A 263 24.03 2.16 -13.03
C ARG A 263 25.05 1.49 -12.13
N HIS A 264 25.43 2.13 -11.01
CA HIS A 264 26.30 1.51 -10.01
C HIS A 264 25.66 0.26 -9.39
N ALA A 265 24.38 0.34 -9.04
CA ALA A 265 23.64 -0.79 -8.51
C ALA A 265 23.52 -1.96 -9.50
N ALA A 266 23.31 -1.67 -10.79
CA ALA A 266 23.24 -2.67 -11.85
C ALA A 266 24.57 -3.41 -12.07
N ALA A 267 25.70 -2.77 -11.74
CA ALA A 267 27.03 -3.37 -11.83
C ALA A 267 27.43 -4.18 -10.57
N TYR A 268 26.71 -3.99 -9.46
CA TYR A 268 27.00 -4.68 -8.19
C TYR A 268 26.67 -6.18 -8.27
N ASP A 269 27.52 -7.01 -7.66
CA ASP A 269 27.37 -8.46 -7.64
C ASP A 269 26.72 -8.91 -6.33
N GLY A 270 25.41 -8.71 -6.21
CA GLY A 270 24.62 -9.07 -5.05
C GLY A 270 23.36 -8.20 -4.93
N PRO A 271 22.59 -8.37 -3.85
CA PRO A 271 21.41 -7.53 -3.60
C PRO A 271 21.84 -6.15 -3.08
N ILE A 272 21.23 -5.10 -3.63
CA ILE A 272 21.56 -3.72 -3.29
C ILE A 272 20.30 -2.86 -3.21
N VAL A 273 20.19 -2.06 -2.14
CA VAL A 273 19.18 -1.02 -1.98
C VAL A 273 19.71 0.31 -2.51
N VAL A 274 18.98 0.89 -3.44
CA VAL A 274 19.11 2.30 -3.86
C VAL A 274 17.98 3.06 -3.19
N HIS A 275 18.29 3.84 -2.16
CA HIS A 275 17.31 4.63 -1.42
C HIS A 275 17.15 6.01 -2.05
N VAL A 276 15.93 6.36 -2.43
CA VAL A 276 15.59 7.66 -3.01
C VAL A 276 14.52 8.36 -2.18
N LEU A 277 14.67 9.66 -1.99
CA LEU A 277 13.69 10.50 -1.30
C LEU A 277 12.80 11.19 -2.33
N THR A 278 11.49 11.03 -2.21
CA THR A 278 10.53 11.66 -3.11
C THR A 278 9.47 12.45 -2.34
N GLN A 279 8.78 13.35 -3.03
CA GLN A 279 7.66 14.11 -2.50
C GLN A 279 6.36 13.59 -3.11
N LYS A 280 5.49 13.02 -2.29
CA LYS A 280 4.15 12.60 -2.70
C LYS A 280 3.30 13.81 -3.09
N GLY A 281 2.59 13.73 -4.21
CA GLY A 281 1.75 14.84 -4.69
C GLY A 281 2.49 15.93 -5.46
N ARG A 282 3.82 15.81 -5.67
CA ARG A 282 4.69 16.84 -6.27
C ARG A 282 4.14 17.43 -7.56
N GLY A 283 4.13 18.77 -7.63
CA GLY A 283 3.74 19.54 -8.80
C GLY A 283 2.24 19.73 -8.97
N TYR A 284 1.43 19.30 -7.99
CA TYR A 284 -0.01 19.57 -7.95
C TYR A 284 -0.42 20.09 -6.57
N PRO A 285 -0.61 21.42 -6.41
CA PRO A 285 -0.85 22.02 -5.09
C PRO A 285 -1.96 21.35 -4.27
N PRO A 286 -3.13 20.96 -4.83
CA PRO A 286 -4.14 20.28 -4.03
C PRO A 286 -3.69 18.94 -3.45
N ALA A 287 -2.68 18.26 -4.05
CA ALA A 287 -2.11 17.04 -3.51
C ALA A 287 -0.98 17.32 -2.51
N GLU A 288 -0.20 18.37 -2.73
CA GLU A 288 0.86 18.80 -1.81
C GLU A 288 0.28 19.34 -0.50
N ASP A 289 -0.87 20.05 -0.56
CA ASP A 289 -1.57 20.65 0.57
C ASP A 289 -2.53 19.69 1.31
N ASP A 290 -2.66 18.43 0.84
CA ASP A 290 -3.47 17.41 1.50
C ASP A 290 -2.66 16.70 2.59
N ASP A 291 -2.74 17.20 3.82
CA ASP A 291 -2.04 16.67 4.98
C ASP A 291 -2.50 15.27 5.39
N GLU A 292 -3.70 14.83 4.98
CA GLU A 292 -4.26 13.53 5.35
C GLU A 292 -3.61 12.40 4.55
N LYS A 293 -3.67 12.45 3.21
CA LYS A 293 -3.22 11.35 2.34
C LYS A 293 -2.42 11.79 1.11
N CYS A 294 -2.19 13.08 0.92
CA CYS A 294 -1.55 13.65 -0.28
C CYS A 294 -2.21 13.13 -1.57
N LEU A 295 -3.54 13.07 -1.61
CA LEU A 295 -4.33 12.48 -2.69
C LEU A 295 -3.80 11.10 -3.12
N HIS A 296 -3.54 10.21 -2.15
CA HIS A 296 -3.08 8.84 -2.43
C HIS A 296 -3.99 8.17 -3.46
N ASP A 297 -5.30 8.26 -3.24
CA ASP A 297 -6.37 7.98 -4.18
C ASP A 297 -7.29 9.22 -4.32
N ALA A 298 -7.78 9.48 -5.50
CA ALA A 298 -8.70 10.58 -5.78
C ALA A 298 -9.94 10.07 -6.53
N PRO A 299 -11.15 10.53 -6.16
CA PRO A 299 -12.33 10.35 -6.99
C PRO A 299 -12.21 11.20 -8.25
N VAL A 300 -13.22 11.19 -9.11
CA VAL A 300 -13.38 12.20 -10.18
C VAL A 300 -13.50 13.61 -9.55
N PHE A 301 -12.76 14.60 -10.10
CA PHE A 301 -12.69 15.94 -9.52
C PHE A 301 -12.45 17.03 -10.56
N ASP A 302 -12.71 18.29 -10.19
CA ASP A 302 -12.31 19.47 -10.95
C ASP A 302 -10.85 19.83 -10.68
N ILE A 303 -10.04 19.99 -11.73
CA ILE A 303 -8.58 20.19 -11.62
C ILE A 303 -8.23 21.47 -10.86
N GLY A 304 -9.04 22.53 -11.03
CA GLY A 304 -8.76 23.83 -10.41
C GLY A 304 -9.04 23.86 -8.91
N THR A 305 -10.00 23.06 -8.44
CA THR A 305 -10.43 23.03 -7.02
C THR A 305 -9.91 21.81 -6.26
N GLY A 306 -9.44 20.78 -6.98
CA GLY A 306 -9.10 19.49 -6.41
C GLY A 306 -10.32 18.66 -6.02
N PRO A 307 -10.11 17.44 -5.46
CA PRO A 307 -11.19 16.57 -5.02
C PRO A 307 -12.06 17.21 -3.94
N PRO A 308 -13.38 16.91 -3.92
CA PRO A 308 -14.26 17.39 -2.88
C PRO A 308 -13.82 16.84 -1.51
N LYS A 309 -13.77 17.71 -0.50
CA LYS A 309 -13.43 17.33 0.88
C LYS A 309 -14.50 16.49 1.57
N TRP A 310 -15.69 16.40 0.97
CA TRP A 310 -16.82 15.63 1.51
C TRP A 310 -17.23 14.55 0.53
N ALA A 311 -17.38 13.33 1.05
CA ALA A 311 -17.96 12.20 0.32
C ALA A 311 -19.35 11.87 0.88
N PRO A 312 -20.28 11.32 0.07
CA PRO A 312 -21.59 10.87 0.54
C PRO A 312 -21.42 9.82 1.66
N ALA A 313 -22.38 9.82 2.61
CA ALA A 313 -22.37 8.90 3.74
C ALA A 313 -22.40 7.43 3.30
N GLY A 314 -21.25 6.76 3.39
CA GLY A 314 -21.07 5.36 3.09
C GLY A 314 -21.08 4.46 4.32
N TYR A 315 -20.87 3.17 4.11
CA TYR A 315 -20.72 2.21 5.21
C TYR A 315 -19.51 2.52 6.08
N THR A 316 -18.37 2.94 5.49
CA THR A 316 -17.16 3.35 6.23
C THR A 316 -17.44 4.51 7.19
N GLU A 317 -18.25 5.50 6.78
CA GLU A 317 -18.65 6.61 7.66
C GLU A 317 -19.61 6.15 8.76
N ALA A 318 -20.54 5.25 8.43
CA ALA A 318 -21.42 4.64 9.44
C ALA A 318 -20.61 3.86 10.49
N PHE A 319 -19.58 3.14 10.06
CA PHE A 319 -18.64 2.46 10.96
C PHE A 319 -17.86 3.46 11.82
N ALA A 320 -17.36 4.54 11.24
CA ALA A 320 -16.62 5.59 11.96
C ALA A 320 -17.45 6.17 13.11
N ARG A 321 -18.72 6.52 12.85
CA ARG A 321 -19.65 7.00 13.88
C ARG A 321 -19.90 5.96 14.96
N ALA A 322 -20.17 4.70 14.56
CA ALA A 322 -20.41 3.62 15.52
C ALA A 322 -19.21 3.38 16.43
N MET A 323 -17.97 3.44 15.90
CA MET A 323 -16.75 3.25 16.69
C MET A 323 -16.55 4.36 17.71
N VAL A 324 -16.83 5.62 17.38
CA VAL A 324 -16.74 6.73 18.35
C VAL A 324 -17.78 6.54 19.47
N GLU A 325 -19.05 6.26 19.14
CA GLU A 325 -20.11 6.00 20.12
C GLU A 325 -19.78 4.81 21.04
N ILE A 326 -19.23 3.74 20.48
CA ILE A 326 -18.77 2.56 21.21
C ILE A 326 -17.60 2.93 22.13
N GLY A 327 -16.62 3.66 21.62
CA GLY A 327 -15.45 4.09 22.38
C GLY A 327 -15.79 4.97 23.60
N GLU A 328 -16.84 5.77 23.52
CA GLU A 328 -17.34 6.57 24.64
C GLU A 328 -17.97 5.74 25.76
N ARG A 329 -18.62 4.63 25.41
CA ARG A 329 -19.33 3.77 26.35
C ARG A 329 -18.49 2.64 26.91
N HIS A 330 -17.49 2.18 26.15
CA HIS A 330 -16.72 0.97 26.43
C HIS A 330 -15.21 1.29 26.45
N PRO A 331 -14.63 1.67 27.59
CA PRO A 331 -13.22 2.04 27.70
C PRO A 331 -12.25 0.89 27.37
N GLN A 332 -12.69 -0.37 27.44
CA GLN A 332 -11.91 -1.54 27.06
C GLN A 332 -11.78 -1.76 25.55
N VAL A 333 -12.53 -0.99 24.72
CA VAL A 333 -12.46 -1.12 23.27
C VAL A 333 -11.22 -0.39 22.74
N HIS A 334 -10.39 -1.13 22.01
CA HIS A 334 -9.22 -0.65 21.28
C HIS A 334 -9.40 -0.89 19.79
N ALA A 335 -9.00 0.08 18.96
CA ALA A 335 -9.06 -0.02 17.50
C ALA A 335 -7.66 -0.25 16.93
N ILE A 336 -7.55 -1.21 16.02
CA ILE A 336 -6.29 -1.58 15.34
C ILE A 336 -6.52 -1.48 13.83
N THR A 337 -5.56 -0.90 13.12
CA THR A 337 -5.54 -0.90 11.64
C THR A 337 -4.13 -1.16 11.12
N ALA A 338 -4.04 -1.54 9.85
CA ALA A 338 -2.77 -1.81 9.17
C ALA A 338 -2.49 -0.71 8.11
N ALA A 339 -1.96 0.43 8.56
CA ALA A 339 -1.60 1.61 7.76
C ALA A 339 -2.78 2.29 7.03
N MET A 340 -4.02 2.08 7.48
CA MET A 340 -5.23 2.52 6.79
C MET A 340 -6.24 3.25 7.69
N PRO A 341 -5.85 4.21 8.55
CA PRO A 341 -6.78 4.83 9.49
C PRO A 341 -7.92 5.58 8.80
N GLY A 342 -7.66 6.35 7.75
CA GLY A 342 -8.67 7.06 6.96
C GLY A 342 -9.56 6.11 6.16
N PRO A 343 -8.98 5.26 5.28
CA PRO A 343 -9.75 4.33 4.44
C PRO A 343 -10.65 3.35 5.22
N THR A 344 -10.32 3.02 6.47
CA THR A 344 -11.15 2.16 7.33
C THR A 344 -12.07 2.95 8.29
N GLY A 345 -12.06 4.31 8.22
CA GLY A 345 -12.95 5.15 9.02
C GLY A 345 -12.54 5.33 10.50
N LEU A 346 -11.27 5.09 10.85
CA LEU A 346 -10.79 5.17 12.23
C LEU A 346 -10.20 6.53 12.63
N LEU A 347 -10.12 7.54 11.73
CA LEU A 347 -9.53 8.85 12.07
C LEU A 347 -10.25 9.54 13.24
N ALA A 348 -11.59 9.54 13.25
CA ALA A 348 -12.36 10.15 14.34
C ALA A 348 -12.16 9.40 15.68
N PHE A 349 -11.99 8.08 15.64
CA PHE A 349 -11.65 7.29 16.83
C PHE A 349 -10.23 7.61 17.32
N GLN A 350 -9.26 7.70 16.41
CA GLN A 350 -7.87 8.07 16.72
C GLN A 350 -7.80 9.46 17.38
N GLU A 351 -8.51 10.45 16.81
CA GLU A 351 -8.55 11.80 17.37
C GLU A 351 -9.14 11.83 18.79
N ARG A 352 -10.23 11.08 19.00
CA ARG A 352 -10.98 11.07 20.25
C ARG A 352 -10.33 10.21 21.33
N PHE A 353 -9.65 9.10 20.94
CA PHE A 353 -9.09 8.10 21.84
C PHE A 353 -7.68 7.66 21.40
N PRO A 354 -6.69 8.58 21.37
CA PRO A 354 -5.35 8.29 20.82
C PRO A 354 -4.64 7.13 21.53
N ASP A 355 -4.84 6.96 22.85
CA ASP A 355 -4.20 5.89 23.63
C ASP A 355 -4.84 4.49 23.39
N ARG A 356 -5.96 4.44 22.69
CA ARG A 356 -6.69 3.21 22.37
C ARG A 356 -6.72 2.92 20.85
N PHE A 357 -5.96 3.69 20.09
CA PHE A 357 -5.80 3.51 18.66
C PHE A 357 -4.39 2.99 18.34
N HIS A 358 -4.32 1.96 17.48
CA HIS A 358 -3.06 1.31 17.10
C HIS A 358 -2.97 1.18 15.58
N ASP A 359 -2.06 1.92 14.96
CA ASP A 359 -1.64 1.68 13.58
C ASP A 359 -0.34 0.87 13.61
N VAL A 360 -0.38 -0.34 13.06
CA VAL A 360 0.75 -1.29 13.10
C VAL A 360 1.59 -1.27 11.82
N GLY A 361 1.34 -0.33 10.89
CA GLY A 361 1.91 -0.40 9.54
C GLY A 361 1.21 -1.46 8.69
N ILE A 362 1.76 -1.80 7.53
CA ILE A 362 1.17 -2.84 6.66
C ILE A 362 1.52 -4.23 7.20
N ALA A 363 0.95 -4.59 8.36
CA ALA A 363 1.31 -5.79 9.12
C ALA A 363 0.05 -6.48 9.69
N GLU A 364 -0.83 -6.96 8.82
CA GLU A 364 -2.13 -7.55 9.16
C GLU A 364 -1.99 -8.76 10.08
N GLN A 365 -0.99 -9.61 9.87
CA GLN A 365 -0.69 -10.77 10.72
C GLN A 365 -0.39 -10.32 12.15
N HIS A 366 0.49 -9.33 12.31
CA HIS A 366 0.80 -8.75 13.62
C HIS A 366 -0.44 -8.11 14.27
N ALA A 367 -1.26 -7.39 13.49
CA ALA A 367 -2.50 -6.78 13.97
C ALA A 367 -3.41 -7.81 14.65
N VAL A 368 -3.59 -8.97 14.03
CA VAL A 368 -4.50 -10.03 14.51
C VAL A 368 -3.92 -10.74 15.75
N THR A 369 -2.64 -11.14 15.72
CA THR A 369 -2.02 -11.78 16.89
C THR A 369 -1.92 -10.81 18.08
N ALA A 370 -1.64 -9.52 17.85
CA ALA A 370 -1.64 -8.50 18.89
C ALA A 370 -3.05 -8.30 19.47
N ALA A 371 -4.09 -8.31 18.62
CA ALA A 371 -5.49 -8.28 19.08
C ALA A 371 -5.83 -9.48 19.95
N ALA A 372 -5.37 -10.69 19.58
CA ALA A 372 -5.53 -11.88 20.43
C ALA A 372 -4.89 -11.66 21.81
N GLY A 373 -3.67 -11.15 21.88
CA GLY A 373 -2.99 -10.81 23.12
C GLY A 373 -3.75 -9.75 23.96
N MET A 374 -4.31 -8.72 23.31
CA MET A 374 -5.14 -7.72 23.97
C MET A 374 -6.42 -8.34 24.56
N ALA A 375 -7.07 -9.23 23.81
CA ALA A 375 -8.27 -9.93 24.28
C ALA A 375 -7.97 -10.85 25.45
N MET A 376 -6.87 -11.58 25.45
CA MET A 376 -6.37 -12.35 26.60
C MET A 376 -6.13 -11.47 27.83
N GLY A 377 -5.72 -10.21 27.63
CA GLY A 377 -5.54 -9.21 28.68
C GLY A 377 -6.84 -8.53 29.16
N GLY A 378 -8.00 -8.94 28.64
CA GLY A 378 -9.32 -8.41 29.04
C GLY A 378 -9.79 -7.18 28.25
N LEU A 379 -9.10 -6.80 27.16
CA LEU A 379 -9.55 -5.76 26.26
C LEU A 379 -10.53 -6.30 25.20
N ARG A 380 -11.21 -5.40 24.51
CA ARG A 380 -12.12 -5.71 23.39
C ARG A 380 -11.57 -5.07 22.09
N PRO A 381 -10.62 -5.71 21.40
CA PRO A 381 -10.01 -5.16 20.20
C PRO A 381 -10.93 -5.28 18.98
N VAL A 382 -10.92 -4.21 18.17
CA VAL A 382 -11.54 -4.15 16.85
C VAL A 382 -10.43 -3.99 15.81
N VAL A 383 -10.24 -4.99 14.95
CA VAL A 383 -9.28 -4.97 13.85
C VAL A 383 -10.01 -4.53 12.59
N ALA A 384 -9.73 -3.31 12.12
CA ALA A 384 -10.34 -2.73 10.92
C ALA A 384 -9.37 -2.79 9.75
N VAL A 385 -9.69 -3.64 8.77
CA VAL A 385 -8.91 -3.86 7.55
C VAL A 385 -9.85 -4.05 6.36
N TYR A 386 -9.33 -3.91 5.13
CA TYR A 386 -10.11 -4.33 3.96
C TYR A 386 -10.30 -5.84 3.95
N SER A 387 -11.46 -6.27 3.50
CA SER A 387 -11.83 -7.68 3.40
C SER A 387 -10.80 -8.50 2.61
N THR A 388 -10.28 -7.97 1.50
CA THR A 388 -9.22 -8.64 0.73
C THR A 388 -7.91 -8.78 1.53
N PHE A 389 -7.53 -7.79 2.35
CA PHE A 389 -6.28 -7.81 3.13
C PHE A 389 -6.36 -8.72 4.37
N PHE A 390 -7.57 -8.98 4.87
CA PHE A 390 -7.79 -9.99 5.92
C PHE A 390 -7.25 -11.37 5.54
N THR A 391 -7.19 -11.70 4.24
CA THR A 391 -6.65 -12.97 3.76
C THR A 391 -5.21 -13.22 4.21
N ARG A 392 -4.41 -12.16 4.42
CA ARG A 392 -3.03 -12.26 4.91
C ARG A 392 -2.91 -12.71 6.35
N ALA A 393 -3.94 -12.45 7.15
CA ALA A 393 -3.96 -12.76 8.58
C ALA A 393 -4.93 -13.90 8.91
N PHE A 394 -5.32 -14.70 7.91
CA PHE A 394 -6.26 -15.80 8.11
C PHE A 394 -5.72 -16.85 9.09
N ASP A 395 -4.45 -17.22 8.98
CA ASP A 395 -3.81 -18.18 9.89
C ASP A 395 -3.90 -17.69 11.35
N GLN A 396 -3.56 -16.42 11.61
CA GLN A 396 -3.63 -15.80 12.93
C GLN A 396 -5.07 -15.68 13.43
N ALA A 397 -6.01 -15.35 12.53
CA ALA A 397 -7.43 -15.30 12.90
C ALA A 397 -7.97 -16.69 13.27
N ASN A 398 -7.53 -17.73 12.57
CA ASN A 398 -7.92 -19.12 12.80
C ASN A 398 -7.32 -19.69 14.10
N LEU A 399 -6.00 -19.57 14.25
CA LEU A 399 -5.25 -20.20 15.35
C LEU A 399 -5.18 -19.30 16.59
N ASP A 400 -4.76 -18.04 16.45
CA ASP A 400 -4.53 -17.20 17.63
C ASP A 400 -5.83 -16.65 18.21
N VAL A 401 -6.88 -16.47 17.38
CA VAL A 401 -8.17 -15.95 17.82
C VAL A 401 -9.23 -17.05 17.92
N GLY A 402 -9.48 -17.79 16.82
CA GLY A 402 -10.57 -18.76 16.73
C GLY A 402 -10.39 -19.96 17.64
N LEU A 403 -9.20 -20.61 17.60
CA LEU A 403 -8.90 -21.76 18.45
C LEU A 403 -8.99 -21.44 19.96
N HIS A 404 -8.70 -20.19 20.33
CA HIS A 404 -8.76 -19.71 21.71
C HIS A 404 -10.11 -19.06 22.07
N GLU A 405 -11.06 -19.02 21.13
CA GLU A 405 -12.39 -18.42 21.29
C GLU A 405 -12.34 -16.96 21.81
N LEU A 406 -11.36 -16.18 21.36
CA LEU A 406 -11.13 -14.84 21.89
C LEU A 406 -12.10 -13.80 21.30
N PRO A 407 -12.57 -12.84 22.12
CA PRO A 407 -13.52 -11.81 21.72
C PRO A 407 -12.84 -10.69 20.91
N VAL A 408 -12.40 -11.01 19.71
CA VAL A 408 -11.84 -10.07 18.72
C VAL A 408 -12.89 -9.78 17.65
N VAL A 409 -13.12 -8.50 17.35
CA VAL A 409 -14.03 -8.08 16.28
C VAL A 409 -13.22 -7.69 15.06
N PHE A 410 -13.51 -8.31 13.91
CA PHE A 410 -12.97 -7.98 12.62
C PHE A 410 -13.95 -7.09 11.84
N ALA A 411 -13.61 -5.81 11.65
CA ALA A 411 -14.36 -4.90 10.78
C ALA A 411 -13.78 -4.98 9.37
N LEU A 412 -14.48 -5.70 8.49
CA LEU A 412 -14.03 -6.03 7.13
C LEU A 412 -14.67 -5.08 6.12
N ASP A 413 -13.99 -3.97 5.84
CA ASP A 413 -14.44 -2.98 4.84
C ASP A 413 -14.16 -3.49 3.41
N ARG A 414 -14.86 -2.98 2.41
CA ARG A 414 -14.76 -3.40 0.99
C ARG A 414 -15.09 -4.88 0.78
N ALA A 415 -16.01 -5.43 1.54
CA ALA A 415 -16.51 -6.79 1.30
C ALA A 415 -17.28 -6.87 -0.03
N GLY A 416 -17.04 -7.94 -0.80
CA GLY A 416 -17.65 -8.13 -2.13
C GLY A 416 -16.85 -7.47 -3.24
N ILE A 417 -17.55 -7.08 -4.32
CA ILE A 417 -16.95 -6.47 -5.50
C ILE A 417 -16.69 -4.99 -5.25
N THR A 418 -15.47 -4.53 -5.49
CA THR A 418 -15.04 -3.14 -5.29
C THR A 418 -15.05 -2.30 -6.57
N GLY A 419 -15.22 -2.94 -7.74
CA GLY A 419 -15.31 -2.27 -9.03
C GLY A 419 -13.97 -1.71 -9.49
N ASP A 420 -13.84 -0.40 -9.44
CA ASP A 420 -12.72 0.39 -9.96
C ASP A 420 -11.35 0.10 -9.32
N ASP A 421 -11.32 -0.47 -8.12
CA ASP A 421 -10.07 -0.87 -7.45
C ASP A 421 -9.47 -2.17 -8.05
N GLY A 422 -10.22 -2.88 -8.90
CA GLY A 422 -9.77 -4.06 -9.64
C GLY A 422 -9.84 -5.37 -8.85
N PRO A 423 -9.53 -6.50 -9.52
CA PRO A 423 -9.76 -7.85 -8.98
C PRO A 423 -9.05 -8.15 -7.67
N SER A 424 -7.84 -7.65 -7.49
CA SER A 424 -7.04 -7.90 -6.28
C SER A 424 -7.54 -7.16 -5.03
N HIS A 425 -8.49 -6.21 -5.21
CA HIS A 425 -9.16 -5.52 -4.11
C HIS A 425 -10.55 -6.10 -3.78
N HIS A 426 -11.07 -7.05 -4.57
CA HIS A 426 -12.37 -7.67 -4.28
C HIS A 426 -12.33 -8.49 -3.00
N GLY A 427 -13.19 -8.15 -2.05
CA GLY A 427 -13.36 -8.84 -0.78
C GLY A 427 -14.31 -10.04 -0.88
N VAL A 428 -14.03 -10.97 -1.80
CA VAL A 428 -14.94 -12.09 -2.12
C VAL A 428 -14.64 -13.37 -1.34
N LEU A 429 -13.49 -13.45 -0.67
CA LEU A 429 -13.06 -14.64 0.07
C LEU A 429 -13.41 -14.60 1.55
N ASP A 430 -13.79 -13.45 2.10
CA ASP A 430 -13.99 -13.23 3.53
C ASP A 430 -15.02 -14.19 4.16
N LEU A 431 -16.17 -14.39 3.51
CA LEU A 431 -17.18 -15.35 3.99
C LEU A 431 -16.62 -16.77 4.05
N ALA A 432 -15.97 -17.23 2.98
CA ALA A 432 -15.41 -18.57 2.92
C ALA A 432 -14.33 -18.78 3.99
N LEU A 433 -13.48 -17.79 4.23
CA LEU A 433 -12.42 -17.85 5.23
C LEU A 433 -13.00 -17.76 6.66
N CYS A 434 -13.86 -16.79 6.93
CA CYS A 434 -14.47 -16.64 8.25
C CYS A 434 -15.27 -17.87 8.69
N LEU A 435 -15.94 -18.56 7.77
CA LEU A 435 -16.68 -19.80 8.04
C LEU A 435 -15.78 -20.99 8.45
N GLN A 436 -14.47 -20.90 8.22
CA GLN A 436 -13.50 -21.92 8.66
C GLN A 436 -12.96 -21.65 10.08
N ILE A 437 -13.13 -20.42 10.60
CA ILE A 437 -12.57 -20.03 11.90
C ILE A 437 -13.50 -20.53 13.00
N PRO A 438 -13.00 -21.31 13.99
CA PRO A 438 -13.81 -21.83 15.09
C PRO A 438 -14.51 -20.69 15.87
N GLY A 439 -15.79 -20.87 16.16
CA GLY A 439 -16.58 -19.91 16.94
C GLY A 439 -16.89 -18.57 16.27
N MET A 440 -16.46 -18.35 15.04
CA MET A 440 -16.66 -17.08 14.32
C MET A 440 -18.14 -16.79 14.06
N THR A 441 -18.62 -15.65 14.53
CA THR A 441 -19.93 -15.09 14.18
C THR A 441 -19.78 -14.04 13.09
N ILE A 442 -20.56 -14.15 12.00
CA ILE A 442 -20.45 -13.23 10.86
C ILE A 442 -21.70 -12.37 10.76
N PHE A 443 -21.48 -11.04 10.73
CA PHE A 443 -22.50 -10.04 10.55
C PHE A 443 -22.34 -9.37 9.17
N ALA A 444 -23.47 -9.10 8.51
CA ALA A 444 -23.51 -8.38 7.24
C ALA A 444 -24.67 -7.38 7.25
N PRO A 445 -24.42 -6.11 7.60
CA PRO A 445 -25.46 -5.09 7.70
C PRO A 445 -26.07 -4.73 6.34
N SER A 446 -27.38 -4.51 6.31
CA SER A 446 -28.14 -4.06 5.15
C SER A 446 -28.28 -2.54 5.07
N SER A 447 -27.95 -1.83 6.14
CA SER A 447 -28.08 -0.38 6.26
C SER A 447 -27.03 0.23 7.17
N ALA A 448 -26.88 1.56 7.11
CA ALA A 448 -25.99 2.31 8.00
C ALA A 448 -26.36 2.13 9.49
N GLN A 449 -27.67 2.12 9.78
CA GLN A 449 -28.18 1.98 11.16
C GLN A 449 -27.94 0.57 11.69
N GLU A 450 -28.16 -0.45 10.85
CA GLU A 450 -27.94 -1.84 11.22
C GLU A 450 -26.47 -2.15 11.47
N LEU A 451 -25.54 -1.49 10.74
CA LEU A 451 -24.10 -1.63 11.02
C LEU A 451 -23.78 -1.26 12.48
N GLY A 452 -24.29 -0.15 12.99
CA GLY A 452 -24.09 0.23 14.38
C GLY A 452 -24.68 -0.76 15.39
N VAL A 453 -25.83 -1.38 15.07
CA VAL A 453 -26.42 -2.45 15.90
C VAL A 453 -25.52 -3.67 15.91
N MET A 454 -25.08 -4.14 14.72
CA MET A 454 -24.25 -5.33 14.56
C MET A 454 -22.86 -5.16 15.19
N MET A 455 -22.26 -3.95 15.12
CA MET A 455 -20.99 -3.66 15.80
C MET A 455 -21.11 -3.78 17.32
N ARG A 456 -22.19 -3.29 17.93
CA ARG A 456 -22.42 -3.44 19.38
C ARG A 456 -22.62 -4.90 19.77
N GLU A 457 -23.44 -5.63 19.03
CA GLU A 457 -23.69 -7.06 19.27
C GLU A 457 -22.41 -7.89 19.08
N ALA A 458 -21.60 -7.58 18.08
CA ALA A 458 -20.31 -8.25 17.84
C ALA A 458 -19.35 -8.07 19.05
N LEU A 459 -19.35 -6.89 19.68
CA LEU A 459 -18.53 -6.61 20.85
C LEU A 459 -19.04 -7.28 22.15
N GLU A 460 -20.31 -7.66 22.20
CA GLU A 460 -20.91 -8.38 23.34
C GLU A 460 -20.65 -9.89 23.27
N ARG A 461 -20.17 -10.40 22.13
CA ARG A 461 -19.84 -11.82 21.97
C ARG A 461 -18.63 -12.22 22.81
N ASP A 462 -18.67 -13.43 23.36
CA ASP A 462 -17.54 -14.02 24.08
C ASP A 462 -16.53 -14.74 23.16
N GLY A 463 -16.77 -14.76 21.85
CA GLY A 463 -15.90 -15.33 20.83
C GLY A 463 -15.67 -14.38 19.66
N PRO A 464 -14.93 -14.83 18.63
CA PRO A 464 -14.60 -14.01 17.48
C PRO A 464 -15.83 -13.60 16.67
N ALA A 465 -15.83 -12.36 16.19
CA ALA A 465 -16.88 -11.84 15.32
C ALA A 465 -16.32 -11.06 14.13
N ALA A 466 -16.97 -11.18 12.98
CA ALA A 466 -16.67 -10.40 11.79
C ALA A 466 -17.89 -9.58 11.37
N VAL A 467 -17.72 -8.27 11.20
CA VAL A 467 -18.72 -7.37 10.61
C VAL A 467 -18.22 -6.95 9.24
N ARG A 468 -18.87 -7.45 8.18
CA ARG A 468 -18.46 -7.22 6.81
C ARG A 468 -19.41 -6.28 6.09
N TYR A 469 -18.88 -5.27 5.40
CA TYR A 469 -19.68 -4.27 4.69
C TYR A 469 -18.97 -3.81 3.40
N PRO A 470 -19.77 -3.44 2.35
CA PRO A 470 -19.19 -3.11 1.05
C PRO A 470 -18.64 -1.68 0.98
N LYS A 471 -17.83 -1.43 -0.06
CA LYS A 471 -17.52 -0.08 -0.53
C LYS A 471 -18.81 0.58 -1.09
N GLY A 472 -19.03 1.83 -0.76
CA GLY A 472 -20.09 2.65 -1.36
C GLY A 472 -21.14 3.16 -0.39
N MET A 473 -22.23 3.69 -0.97
CA MET A 473 -23.32 4.32 -0.23
C MET A 473 -24.01 3.33 0.70
N ALA A 474 -24.22 3.74 1.94
CA ALA A 474 -25.01 2.96 2.89
C ALA A 474 -26.50 3.37 2.79
N ARG A 475 -27.37 2.39 2.65
CA ARG A 475 -28.81 2.62 2.72
C ARG A 475 -29.14 3.24 4.10
N GLN A 476 -29.94 4.28 4.07
CA GLN A 476 -30.51 4.89 5.28
C GLN A 476 -31.93 4.37 5.46
N VAL A 477 -32.25 3.90 6.65
CA VAL A 477 -33.59 3.30 6.95
C VAL A 477 -34.19 3.92 8.21
N GLY A 478 -35.53 3.90 8.31
CA GLY A 478 -36.24 4.29 9.52
C GLY A 478 -36.06 3.26 10.65
N PRO A 479 -36.36 3.65 11.90
CA PRO A 479 -36.20 2.76 13.07
C PRO A 479 -36.91 1.42 12.93
N GLU A 480 -38.06 1.40 12.25
CA GLU A 480 -38.89 0.20 12.04
C GLU A 480 -38.27 -0.79 11.04
N GLU A 481 -37.38 -0.32 10.16
CA GLU A 481 -36.70 -1.15 9.17
C GLU A 481 -35.37 -1.70 9.68
N VAL A 482 -34.80 -1.12 10.75
CA VAL A 482 -33.52 -1.56 11.29
C VAL A 482 -33.61 -3.00 11.77
N GLY A 483 -32.65 -3.83 11.35
CA GLY A 483 -32.50 -5.21 11.83
C GLY A 483 -32.14 -5.28 13.31
N ARG A 484 -32.21 -6.48 13.88
CA ARG A 484 -31.92 -6.76 15.28
C ARG A 484 -30.69 -7.69 15.43
N GLY A 485 -29.62 -7.34 14.72
CA GLY A 485 -28.41 -8.14 14.76
C GLY A 485 -28.60 -9.52 14.12
N LEU A 486 -28.46 -10.59 14.90
CA LEU A 486 -28.63 -11.97 14.43
C LEU A 486 -30.10 -12.44 14.36
N GLU A 487 -31.04 -11.67 14.90
CA GLU A 487 -32.45 -12.04 14.83
C GLU A 487 -33.00 -11.87 13.41
N ALA A 488 -33.60 -12.94 12.86
CA ALA A 488 -34.27 -12.86 11.59
C ALA A 488 -35.50 -11.94 11.66
N LYS A 489 -35.60 -11.01 10.72
CA LYS A 489 -36.73 -10.09 10.60
C LYS A 489 -37.50 -10.38 9.31
N CYS A 490 -38.81 -10.63 9.42
CA CYS A 490 -39.67 -10.72 8.26
C CYS A 490 -39.96 -9.32 7.70
N LEU A 491 -39.46 -9.01 6.51
CA LEU A 491 -39.63 -7.72 5.87
C LEU A 491 -40.85 -7.69 4.93
N ARG A 492 -41.19 -8.83 4.32
CA ARG A 492 -42.32 -8.94 3.40
C ARG A 492 -43.04 -10.29 3.60
N HIS A 493 -44.35 -10.23 3.68
CA HIS A 493 -45.24 -11.38 3.58
C HIS A 493 -45.95 -11.31 2.24
N ALA A 494 -45.84 -12.35 1.43
CA ALA A 494 -46.78 -12.53 0.32
C ALA A 494 -48.15 -12.95 0.88
N ALA A 495 -49.24 -12.36 0.40
CA ALA A 495 -50.55 -12.85 0.74
C ALA A 495 -50.67 -14.31 0.25
N PRO A 496 -51.31 -15.23 1.02
CA PRO A 496 -51.47 -16.62 0.59
C PRO A 496 -52.23 -16.66 -0.72
N SER A 497 -51.53 -16.83 -1.82
CA SER A 497 -52.15 -17.25 -3.08
C SER A 497 -52.30 -18.76 -2.97
N GLY A 498 -53.52 -19.29 -2.90
CA GLY A 498 -53.83 -20.71 -2.64
C GLY A 498 -53.29 -21.71 -3.68
N GLY A 499 -51.99 -21.76 -3.83
CA GLY A 499 -51.21 -22.65 -4.69
C GLY A 499 -50.05 -23.28 -3.91
N ALA A 500 -49.76 -24.51 -4.19
CA ALA A 500 -48.77 -25.33 -3.53
C ALA A 500 -47.35 -24.72 -3.59
N GLY A 501 -46.77 -24.44 -2.43
CA GLY A 501 -45.36 -24.14 -2.22
C GLY A 501 -45.10 -22.72 -1.76
N ASP A 502 -44.94 -22.53 -0.46
CA ASP A 502 -44.40 -21.28 0.09
C ASP A 502 -42.89 -21.20 -0.17
N ILE A 503 -42.45 -20.13 -0.80
CA ILE A 503 -41.03 -19.84 -0.98
C ILE A 503 -40.61 -18.84 0.10
N ALA A 504 -39.67 -19.22 0.95
CA ALA A 504 -38.98 -18.31 1.87
C ALA A 504 -37.67 -17.82 1.25
N ILE A 505 -37.48 -16.50 1.18
CA ILE A 505 -36.22 -15.89 0.76
C ILE A 505 -35.50 -15.40 2.01
N LEU A 506 -34.33 -15.97 2.29
CA LEU A 506 -33.42 -15.50 3.32
C LEU A 506 -32.40 -14.57 2.68
N ALA A 507 -32.47 -13.28 2.98
CA ALA A 507 -31.55 -12.27 2.45
C ALA A 507 -30.65 -11.74 3.56
N VAL A 508 -29.37 -11.50 3.23
CA VAL A 508 -28.35 -11.01 4.17
C VAL A 508 -27.58 -9.88 3.51
N GLY A 509 -27.25 -8.86 4.28
CA GLY A 509 -26.45 -7.74 3.85
C GLY A 509 -27.15 -6.79 2.87
N PRO A 510 -26.42 -6.07 2.02
CA PRO A 510 -26.97 -5.05 1.13
C PRO A 510 -28.00 -5.55 0.12
N LEU A 511 -28.11 -6.86 -0.08
CA LEU A 511 -29.12 -7.47 -0.94
C LEU A 511 -30.52 -7.52 -0.31
N VAL A 512 -30.64 -7.17 0.96
CA VAL A 512 -31.93 -6.96 1.65
C VAL A 512 -32.48 -5.60 1.22
N GLN A 513 -33.29 -5.56 0.13
CA GLN A 513 -33.91 -4.34 -0.39
C GLN A 513 -35.42 -4.50 -0.56
#